data_a3629a6f9bfbb4d3eeb21f295ea460cc
#
_entry.id   a3629a6f9bfbb4d3eeb21f295ea460cc
#
_cell.length_a   1.000
_cell.length_b   1.000
_cell.length_c   1.000
_cell.angle_alpha   90.00
_cell.angle_beta   90.00
_cell.angle_gamma   90.00
#
_symmetry.space_group_name_H-M   'P 1'
#
loop_
_entity.id
_entity.type
_entity.pdbx_description
1 polymer ?
#
loop_
_entity_poly.entity_id
_entity_poly.type
_entity_poly.pdbx_seq_one_letter_code
_entity_poly.pdbx_strand_id
1 'polypeptide(L)'
;GPIGRPFRLDGYRPVALLIGGGVGIPPMVYLAGHLARQAPKVRTLAVLGSEIRFPFTPRPSTILTPGLPAEVTATMPFFEDLAIPCRLSSRSGFPGCYEGFVTELADLWIDRLTGRDGHAPQDIEIFACGPTPMLAAVQRLAAARGVAAQVSLEEYMACAVGGCAGCTVPVRTDAGLRMQRVCVDGPVFDAARVVFPGPTP
;
A
#
# COMPACT_ATOMS: atom_id res chain seq x y z
N GLY A 1 -18.62 16.08 8.96
CA GLY A 1 -17.79 15.02 8.37
C GLY A 1 -18.56 14.13 7.41
N PRO A 2 -17.93 13.22 6.68
CA PRO A 2 -16.50 12.96 6.74
C PRO A 2 -15.69 14.11 6.14
N ILE A 3 -14.43 14.24 6.56
CA ILE A 3 -13.46 15.19 6.02
C ILE A 3 -12.26 14.41 5.46
N GLY A 4 -11.43 15.10 4.68
CA GLY A 4 -10.28 14.47 4.02
C GLY A 4 -10.63 13.79 2.69
N ARG A 5 -9.62 13.21 2.07
CA ARG A 5 -9.71 12.57 0.75
C ARG A 5 -9.36 11.09 0.84
N PRO A 6 -10.29 10.19 0.51
CA PRO A 6 -10.02 8.75 0.48
C PRO A 6 -9.16 8.37 -0.73
N PHE A 7 -8.80 7.08 -0.83
CA PHE A 7 -8.27 6.50 -2.05
C PHE A 7 -9.24 6.76 -3.21
N ARG A 8 -8.69 7.22 -4.33
CA ARG A 8 -9.46 7.38 -5.56
C ARG A 8 -9.62 6.03 -6.22
N LEU A 9 -10.85 5.65 -6.41
CA LEU A 9 -11.24 4.35 -6.95
C LEU A 9 -12.02 4.49 -8.26
N ASP A 10 -12.08 5.72 -8.80
CA ASP A 10 -12.74 6.02 -10.06
C ASP A 10 -11.89 5.52 -11.23
N GLY A 11 -12.46 4.65 -12.06
CA GLY A 11 -11.75 4.09 -13.19
C GLY A 11 -10.65 3.11 -12.79
N TYR A 12 -11.01 2.09 -12.00
CA TYR A 12 -10.07 1.05 -11.57
C TYR A 12 -9.14 0.57 -12.69
N ARG A 13 -7.85 0.53 -12.37
CA ARG A 13 -6.88 -0.16 -13.21
C ARG A 13 -7.09 -1.67 -13.11
N PRO A 14 -6.71 -2.45 -14.14
CA PRO A 14 -6.87 -3.91 -14.12
C PRO A 14 -6.24 -4.61 -12.93
N VAL A 15 -5.19 -4.00 -12.34
CA VAL A 15 -4.41 -4.59 -11.25
C VAL A 15 -4.27 -3.62 -10.09
N ALA A 16 -4.61 -4.08 -8.88
CA ALA A 16 -4.44 -3.36 -7.63
C ALA A 16 -3.43 -4.09 -6.73
N LEU A 17 -2.41 -3.38 -6.27
CA LEU A 17 -1.44 -3.87 -5.29
C LEU A 17 -1.62 -3.08 -3.98
N LEU A 18 -2.07 -3.78 -2.94
CA LEU A 18 -2.33 -3.21 -1.62
C LEU A 18 -1.11 -3.45 -0.73
N ILE A 19 -0.47 -2.38 -0.25
CA ILE A 19 0.71 -2.47 0.61
C ILE A 19 0.39 -1.86 1.98
N GLY A 20 0.36 -2.69 3.02
CA GLY A 20 0.07 -2.28 4.38
C GLY A 20 1.23 -2.54 5.33
N GLY A 21 1.60 -1.56 6.17
CA GLY A 21 2.63 -1.72 7.20
C GLY A 21 2.16 -1.29 8.57
N GLY A 22 2.27 -2.15 9.59
CA GLY A 22 1.88 -1.82 10.96
C GLY A 22 0.45 -1.31 11.07
N VAL A 23 0.28 -0.05 11.50
CA VAL A 23 -1.04 0.61 11.61
C VAL A 23 -1.71 0.86 10.25
N GLY A 24 -0.98 0.73 9.14
CA GLY A 24 -1.53 0.82 7.79
C GLY A 24 -2.20 -0.46 7.29
N ILE A 25 -2.16 -1.56 8.04
CA ILE A 25 -2.84 -2.81 7.67
C ILE A 25 -4.37 -2.65 7.63
N PRO A 26 -5.05 -2.07 8.63
CA PRO A 26 -6.51 -1.93 8.61
C PRO A 26 -7.08 -1.18 7.40
N PRO A 27 -6.51 -0.06 6.92
CA PRO A 27 -6.96 0.58 5.68
C PRO A 27 -6.89 -0.34 4.46
N MET A 28 -5.86 -1.19 4.36
CA MET A 28 -5.73 -2.16 3.26
C MET A 28 -6.77 -3.28 3.36
N VAL A 29 -7.07 -3.74 4.57
CA VAL A 29 -8.17 -4.70 4.82
C VAL A 29 -9.52 -4.12 4.38
N TYR A 30 -9.81 -2.87 4.75
CA TYR A 30 -11.03 -2.19 4.33
C TYR A 30 -11.11 -2.05 2.79
N LEU A 31 -10.01 -1.61 2.17
CA LEU A 31 -9.93 -1.42 0.72
C LEU A 31 -10.10 -2.75 -0.03
N ALA A 32 -9.49 -3.84 0.45
CA ALA A 32 -9.66 -5.18 -0.12
C ALA A 32 -11.13 -5.62 -0.11
N GLY A 33 -11.81 -5.44 1.03
CA GLY A 33 -13.24 -5.74 1.13
C GLY A 33 -14.11 -4.87 0.22
N HIS A 34 -13.71 -3.63 -0.02
CA HIS A 34 -14.38 -2.74 -0.99
C HIS A 34 -14.17 -3.23 -2.42
N LEU A 35 -12.93 -3.53 -2.82
CA LEU A 35 -12.60 -4.03 -4.15
C LEU A 35 -13.31 -5.36 -4.45
N ALA A 36 -13.34 -6.29 -3.51
CA ALA A 36 -14.04 -7.57 -3.68
C ALA A 36 -15.52 -7.40 -4.01
N ARG A 37 -16.18 -6.39 -3.42
CA ARG A 37 -17.60 -6.13 -3.63
C ARG A 37 -17.89 -5.27 -4.86
N GLN A 38 -17.11 -4.24 -5.10
CA GLN A 38 -17.43 -3.21 -6.10
C GLN A 38 -16.66 -3.39 -7.43
N ALA A 39 -15.52 -4.06 -7.38
CA ALA A 39 -14.67 -4.27 -8.55
C ALA A 39 -14.05 -5.68 -8.59
N PRO A 40 -14.87 -6.75 -8.57
CA PRO A 40 -14.37 -8.13 -8.45
C PRO A 40 -13.51 -8.59 -9.63
N LYS A 41 -13.47 -7.83 -10.72
CA LYS A 41 -12.62 -8.11 -11.89
C LYS A 41 -11.20 -7.56 -11.75
N VAL A 42 -10.96 -6.67 -10.79
CA VAL A 42 -9.63 -6.13 -10.53
C VAL A 42 -8.76 -7.22 -9.90
N ARG A 43 -7.67 -7.56 -10.57
CA ARG A 43 -6.69 -8.52 -10.04
C ARG A 43 -5.97 -7.87 -8.86
N THR A 44 -6.23 -8.36 -7.67
CA THR A 44 -5.73 -7.76 -6.43
C THR A 44 -4.70 -8.67 -5.75
N LEU A 45 -3.60 -8.11 -5.27
CA LEU A 45 -2.69 -8.72 -4.29
C LEU A 45 -2.54 -7.79 -3.11
N ALA A 46 -2.56 -8.35 -1.90
CA ALA A 46 -2.16 -7.64 -0.68
C ALA A 46 -0.79 -8.12 -0.19
N VAL A 47 0.07 -7.17 0.16
CA VAL A 47 1.36 -7.42 0.83
C VAL A 47 1.36 -6.64 2.14
N LEU A 48 1.41 -7.37 3.26
CA LEU A 48 1.31 -6.77 4.59
C LEU A 48 2.60 -7.02 5.37
N GLY A 49 3.13 -5.97 5.99
CA GLY A 49 4.39 -6.02 6.73
C GLY A 49 4.27 -5.65 8.19
N SER A 50 5.04 -6.33 9.04
CA SER A 50 5.20 -5.98 10.44
C SER A 50 6.53 -6.49 10.98
N GLU A 51 7.22 -5.66 11.74
CA GLU A 51 8.44 -6.05 12.46
C GLU A 51 8.15 -6.58 13.89
N ILE A 52 6.89 -6.44 14.32
CA ILE A 52 6.36 -7.02 15.57
C ILE A 52 5.29 -8.05 15.22
N ARG A 53 4.78 -8.75 16.23
CA ARG A 53 3.68 -9.70 16.01
C ARG A 53 2.51 -9.03 15.29
N PHE A 54 2.00 -9.71 14.25
CA PHE A 54 0.80 -9.27 13.56
C PHE A 54 -0.40 -9.21 14.53
N PRO A 55 -1.32 -8.24 14.39
CA PRO A 55 -2.51 -8.13 15.24
C PRO A 55 -3.58 -9.20 14.93
N PHE A 56 -3.19 -10.23 14.20
CA PHE A 56 -4.00 -11.40 13.85
C PHE A 56 -3.10 -12.65 13.85
N THR A 57 -3.68 -13.84 13.84
CA THR A 57 -2.95 -15.09 13.72
C THR A 57 -2.75 -15.43 12.24
N PRO A 58 -1.53 -15.37 11.69
CA PRO A 58 -1.25 -15.81 10.34
C PRO A 58 -1.55 -17.29 10.15
N ARG A 59 -1.94 -17.66 8.94
CA ARG A 59 -2.07 -19.07 8.53
C ARG A 59 -1.47 -19.27 7.13
N PRO A 60 -1.14 -20.50 6.71
CA PRO A 60 -0.75 -20.76 5.33
C PRO A 60 -1.89 -20.44 4.37
N SER A 61 -1.57 -19.76 3.27
CA SER A 61 -2.50 -19.45 2.19
C SER A 61 -2.75 -20.67 1.32
N THR A 62 -3.98 -20.85 0.87
CA THR A 62 -4.37 -21.83 -0.15
C THR A 62 -4.39 -21.24 -1.56
N ILE A 63 -4.25 -19.92 -1.67
CA ILE A 63 -4.29 -19.21 -2.95
C ILE A 63 -2.87 -19.14 -3.53
N LEU A 64 -2.67 -19.72 -4.71
CA LEU A 64 -1.41 -19.62 -5.42
C LEU A 64 -1.15 -18.19 -5.89
N THR A 65 0.08 -17.73 -5.69
CA THR A 65 0.50 -16.40 -6.13
C THR A 65 1.76 -16.50 -6.98
N PRO A 66 1.61 -16.82 -8.28
CA PRO A 66 2.74 -16.95 -9.18
C PRO A 66 3.58 -15.66 -9.21
N GLY A 67 4.91 -15.80 -9.21
CA GLY A 67 5.85 -14.70 -9.20
C GLY A 67 6.40 -14.37 -7.81
N LEU A 68 5.81 -14.92 -6.75
CA LEU A 68 6.36 -14.82 -5.40
C LEU A 68 7.07 -16.13 -5.01
N PRO A 69 8.06 -16.10 -4.09
CA PRO A 69 8.76 -17.28 -3.62
C PRO A 69 7.77 -18.30 -3.02
N ALA A 70 7.97 -19.57 -3.31
CA ALA A 70 7.03 -20.63 -2.93
C ALA A 70 6.93 -20.85 -1.40
N GLU A 71 8.00 -20.55 -0.69
CA GLU A 71 8.08 -20.61 0.78
C GLU A 71 7.30 -19.49 1.48
N VAL A 72 6.96 -18.42 0.78
CA VAL A 72 6.18 -17.29 1.31
C VAL A 72 4.71 -17.66 1.26
N THR A 73 4.25 -18.31 2.32
CA THR A 73 2.89 -18.86 2.42
C THR A 73 2.00 -18.15 3.43
N ALA A 74 2.58 -17.41 4.38
CA ALA A 74 1.79 -16.76 5.44
C ALA A 74 0.83 -15.70 4.87
N THR A 75 -0.41 -15.75 5.32
CA THR A 75 -1.49 -14.83 4.95
C THR A 75 -2.32 -14.40 6.16
N MET A 76 -3.04 -13.30 6.00
CA MET A 76 -4.10 -12.90 6.91
C MET A 76 -5.40 -13.63 6.52
N PRO A 77 -6.08 -14.33 7.46
CA PRO A 77 -7.29 -15.13 7.18
C PRO A 77 -8.38 -14.37 6.40
N PHE A 78 -8.59 -13.11 6.73
CA PHE A 78 -9.59 -12.27 6.08
C PHE A 78 -9.46 -12.20 4.55
N PHE A 79 -8.24 -12.19 4.03
CA PHE A 79 -8.01 -12.14 2.58
C PHE A 79 -8.33 -13.48 1.90
N GLU A 80 -8.07 -14.60 2.58
CA GLU A 80 -8.50 -15.93 2.11
C GLU A 80 -10.03 -16.01 1.96
N ASP A 81 -10.76 -15.45 2.93
CA ASP A 81 -12.22 -15.42 2.93
C ASP A 81 -12.78 -14.55 1.78
N LEU A 82 -12.01 -13.58 1.32
CA LEU A 82 -12.33 -12.75 0.15
C LEU A 82 -11.82 -13.34 -1.18
N ALA A 83 -11.14 -14.47 -1.17
CA ALA A 83 -10.43 -15.04 -2.32
C ALA A 83 -9.41 -14.05 -2.95
N ILE A 84 -8.82 -13.17 -2.14
CA ILE A 84 -7.78 -12.23 -2.54
C ILE A 84 -6.42 -12.78 -2.07
N PRO A 85 -5.44 -12.99 -2.97
CA PRO A 85 -4.08 -13.33 -2.57
C PRO A 85 -3.52 -12.32 -1.58
N CYS A 86 -2.95 -12.80 -0.48
CA CYS A 86 -2.25 -11.98 0.49
C CYS A 86 -0.95 -12.68 0.90
N ARG A 87 0.13 -11.92 1.07
CA ARG A 87 1.40 -12.42 1.60
C ARG A 87 1.92 -11.48 2.66
N LEU A 88 2.57 -12.09 3.66
CA LEU A 88 3.15 -11.37 4.78
C LEU A 88 4.65 -11.23 4.62
N SER A 89 5.19 -10.12 5.09
CA SER A 89 6.61 -9.79 5.07
C SER A 89 7.05 -9.33 6.45
N SER A 90 8.22 -9.79 6.90
CA SER A 90 8.84 -9.37 8.16
C SER A 90 10.31 -9.75 8.18
N ARG A 91 11.15 -8.93 8.79
CA ARG A 91 12.56 -9.25 9.06
C ARG A 91 12.76 -9.91 10.44
N SER A 92 11.67 -10.18 11.14
CA SER A 92 11.70 -10.81 12.48
C SER A 92 11.62 -12.34 12.44
N GLY A 93 11.76 -12.97 11.25
CA GLY A 93 11.80 -14.42 11.11
C GLY A 93 10.47 -15.13 11.40
N PHE A 94 9.32 -14.51 11.18
CA PHE A 94 8.02 -15.17 11.36
C PHE A 94 7.80 -16.26 10.29
N PRO A 95 7.36 -17.46 10.70
CA PRO A 95 7.21 -18.59 9.79
C PRO A 95 6.30 -18.27 8.59
N GLY A 96 6.74 -18.66 7.39
CA GLY A 96 6.00 -18.47 6.14
C GLY A 96 5.90 -17.03 5.65
N CYS A 97 6.48 -16.06 6.37
CA CYS A 97 6.61 -14.69 5.90
C CYS A 97 7.81 -14.55 4.95
N TYR A 98 7.74 -13.57 4.05
CA TYR A 98 8.91 -13.13 3.30
C TYR A 98 9.89 -12.46 4.26
N GLU A 99 11.14 -12.88 4.24
CA GLU A 99 12.20 -12.27 5.05
C GLU A 99 12.77 -11.05 4.31
N GLY A 100 12.14 -9.90 4.50
CA GLY A 100 12.49 -8.67 3.80
C GLY A 100 11.42 -7.61 3.93
N PHE A 101 11.50 -6.60 3.09
CA PHE A 101 10.53 -5.51 3.05
C PHE A 101 9.34 -5.81 2.14
N VAL A 102 8.19 -5.25 2.46
CA VAL A 102 6.98 -5.34 1.62
C VAL A 102 7.21 -4.88 0.18
N THR A 103 8.08 -3.89 -0.02
CA THR A 103 8.40 -3.35 -1.33
C THR A 103 9.21 -4.31 -2.20
N GLU A 104 10.04 -5.15 -1.61
CA GLU A 104 10.79 -6.19 -2.34
C GLU A 104 9.84 -7.26 -2.85
N LEU A 105 8.92 -7.72 -1.99
CA LEU A 105 7.91 -8.69 -2.38
C LEU A 105 6.94 -8.13 -3.44
N ALA A 106 6.57 -6.85 -3.30
CA ALA A 106 5.78 -6.13 -4.28
C ALA A 106 6.48 -6.03 -5.64
N ASP A 107 7.79 -5.76 -5.63
CA ASP A 107 8.62 -5.63 -6.83
C ASP A 107 8.68 -6.94 -7.63
N LEU A 108 8.86 -8.08 -6.94
CA LEU A 108 8.82 -9.40 -7.57
C LEU A 108 7.49 -9.66 -8.29
N TRP A 109 6.39 -9.26 -7.69
CA TRP A 109 5.08 -9.44 -8.30
C TRP A 109 4.85 -8.52 -9.51
N ILE A 110 5.27 -7.25 -9.42
CA ILE A 110 5.21 -6.31 -10.55
C ILE A 110 6.07 -6.84 -11.70
N ASP A 111 7.26 -7.34 -11.43
CA ASP A 111 8.14 -7.92 -12.43
C ASP A 111 7.47 -9.10 -13.16
N ARG A 112 6.81 -9.98 -12.41
CA ARG A 112 6.02 -11.07 -12.97
C ARG A 112 4.88 -10.58 -13.87
N LEU A 113 4.12 -9.58 -13.40
CA LEU A 113 2.99 -9.03 -14.14
C LEU A 113 3.41 -8.43 -15.48
N THR A 114 4.48 -7.62 -15.46
CA THR A 114 4.96 -6.93 -16.66
C THR A 114 5.78 -7.81 -17.59
N GLY A 115 6.55 -8.75 -17.02
CA GLY A 115 7.44 -9.61 -17.81
C GLY A 115 6.77 -10.84 -18.41
N ARG A 116 5.82 -11.45 -17.70
CA ARG A 116 5.23 -12.75 -18.14
C ARG A 116 3.72 -12.72 -18.34
N ASP A 117 3.01 -11.96 -17.52
CA ASP A 117 1.54 -11.94 -17.54
C ASP A 117 0.99 -10.91 -18.55
N GLY A 118 1.86 -10.10 -19.19
CA GLY A 118 1.53 -9.20 -20.29
C GLY A 118 0.85 -7.90 -19.86
N HIS A 119 0.85 -7.57 -18.57
CA HIS A 119 0.36 -6.27 -18.09
C HIS A 119 1.35 -5.16 -18.40
N ALA A 120 0.85 -4.02 -18.83
CA ALA A 120 1.66 -2.82 -18.94
C ALA A 120 1.74 -2.11 -17.57
N PRO A 121 2.81 -1.32 -17.29
CA PRO A 121 2.92 -0.57 -16.03
C PRO A 121 1.69 0.29 -15.71
N GLN A 122 1.07 0.89 -16.73
CA GLN A 122 -0.14 1.69 -16.60
C GLN A 122 -1.39 0.89 -16.18
N ASP A 123 -1.36 -0.43 -16.26
CA ASP A 123 -2.45 -1.30 -15.80
C ASP A 123 -2.42 -1.52 -14.28
N ILE A 124 -1.32 -1.14 -13.64
CA ILE A 124 -1.07 -1.41 -12.22
C ILE A 124 -1.23 -0.13 -11.41
N GLU A 125 -1.89 -0.23 -10.27
CA GLU A 125 -1.94 0.81 -9.27
C GLU A 125 -1.61 0.27 -7.89
N ILE A 126 -0.72 0.97 -7.19
CA ILE A 126 -0.36 0.68 -5.80
C ILE A 126 -1.18 1.55 -4.87
N PHE A 127 -1.76 0.93 -3.85
CA PHE A 127 -2.41 1.60 -2.72
C PHE A 127 -1.61 1.26 -1.47
N ALA A 128 -1.08 2.26 -0.78
CA ALA A 128 -0.22 1.99 0.36
C ALA A 128 -0.60 2.83 1.59
N CYS A 129 -0.48 2.21 2.77
CA CYS A 129 -0.61 2.86 4.06
C CYS A 129 0.36 2.23 5.06
N GLY A 130 1.07 3.05 5.84
CA GLY A 130 2.03 2.58 6.83
C GLY A 130 3.08 3.63 7.19
N PRO A 131 4.18 3.20 7.83
CA PRO A 131 5.24 4.12 8.27
C PRO A 131 5.85 4.92 7.12
N THR A 132 6.21 6.17 7.40
CA THR A 132 6.82 7.08 6.42
C THR A 132 7.98 6.49 5.61
N PRO A 133 8.95 5.75 6.20
CA PRO A 133 10.01 5.11 5.42
C PRO A 133 9.50 4.07 4.42
N MET A 134 8.44 3.32 4.77
CA MET A 134 7.81 2.35 3.87
C MET A 134 7.13 3.09 2.71
N LEU A 135 6.38 4.16 2.97
CA LEU A 135 5.72 4.95 1.93
C LEU A 135 6.72 5.62 0.98
N ALA A 136 7.85 6.09 1.50
CA ALA A 136 8.96 6.59 0.68
C ALA A 136 9.57 5.49 -0.20
N ALA A 137 9.68 4.25 0.30
CA ALA A 137 10.13 3.10 -0.49
C ALA A 137 9.11 2.73 -1.58
N VAL A 138 7.81 2.77 -1.26
CA VAL A 138 6.73 2.58 -2.25
C VAL A 138 6.80 3.64 -3.36
N GLN A 139 7.03 4.91 -3.02
CA GLN A 139 7.21 5.98 -4.00
C GLN A 139 8.36 5.66 -4.97
N ARG A 140 9.51 5.23 -4.42
CA ARG A 140 10.68 4.87 -5.26
C ARG A 140 10.40 3.67 -6.15
N LEU A 141 9.75 2.64 -5.62
CA LEU A 141 9.34 1.46 -6.38
C LEU A 141 8.40 1.85 -7.53
N ALA A 142 7.37 2.63 -7.24
CA ALA A 142 6.40 3.09 -8.24
C ALA A 142 7.09 3.89 -9.37
N ALA A 143 7.99 4.81 -9.01
CA ALA A 143 8.77 5.59 -9.98
C ALA A 143 9.69 4.71 -10.83
N ALA A 144 10.39 3.74 -10.23
CA ALA A 144 11.30 2.84 -10.92
C ALA A 144 10.58 1.91 -11.91
N ARG A 145 9.35 1.48 -11.57
CA ARG A 145 8.54 0.58 -12.39
C ARG A 145 7.54 1.31 -13.32
N GLY A 146 7.44 2.63 -13.23
CA GLY A 146 6.49 3.42 -14.03
C GLY A 146 5.02 3.14 -13.70
N VAL A 147 4.72 2.69 -12.48
CA VAL A 147 3.36 2.38 -12.03
C VAL A 147 2.78 3.52 -11.21
N ALA A 148 1.44 3.68 -11.23
CA ALA A 148 0.78 4.66 -10.38
C ALA A 148 0.75 4.20 -8.93
N ALA A 149 0.82 5.15 -7.99
CA ALA A 149 0.69 4.85 -6.58
C ALA A 149 -0.04 5.95 -5.82
N GLN A 150 -0.94 5.54 -4.94
CA GLN A 150 -1.58 6.39 -3.95
C GLN A 150 -1.09 5.99 -2.56
N VAL A 151 -0.72 6.97 -1.73
CA VAL A 151 -0.25 6.75 -0.36
C VAL A 151 -1.15 7.45 0.63
N SER A 152 -1.55 6.73 1.68
CA SER A 152 -2.26 7.31 2.82
C SER A 152 -1.25 7.66 3.90
N LEU A 153 -1.11 8.95 4.17
CA LEU A 153 -0.18 9.48 5.16
C LEU A 153 -0.82 9.52 6.55
N GLU A 154 0.01 9.39 7.55
CA GLU A 154 -0.35 9.53 8.95
C GLU A 154 0.52 10.63 9.58
N GLU A 155 -0.13 11.57 10.28
CA GLU A 155 0.52 12.67 10.97
C GLU A 155 -0.15 12.95 12.31
N TYR A 156 0.58 13.54 13.24
CA TYR A 156 0.01 13.98 14.50
C TYR A 156 -1.04 15.07 14.27
N MET A 157 -2.24 14.86 14.80
CA MET A 157 -3.38 15.74 14.61
C MET A 157 -3.81 16.37 15.93
N ALA A 158 -3.76 17.70 16.02
CA ALA A 158 -4.32 18.42 17.16
C ALA A 158 -5.82 18.71 16.96
N CYS A 159 -6.22 19.34 15.85
CA CYS A 159 -7.63 19.70 15.60
C CYS A 159 -8.37 18.72 14.68
N ALA A 160 -7.68 18.03 13.80
CA ALA A 160 -8.22 17.12 12.77
C ALA A 160 -9.28 17.73 11.82
N VAL A 161 -9.47 19.05 11.84
CA VAL A 161 -10.47 19.77 11.01
C VAL A 161 -9.86 20.88 10.14
N GLY A 162 -8.53 20.88 9.99
CA GLY A 162 -7.80 21.80 9.11
C GLY A 162 -7.51 23.19 9.69
N GLY A 163 -7.86 23.46 10.94
CA GLY A 163 -7.70 24.79 11.53
C GLY A 163 -6.29 25.10 12.05
N CYS A 164 -5.57 24.12 12.62
CA CYS A 164 -4.29 24.37 13.30
C CYS A 164 -3.06 24.20 12.40
N ALA A 165 -3.19 23.60 11.23
CA ALA A 165 -2.09 23.25 10.31
C ALA A 165 -0.96 22.38 10.93
N GLY A 166 -1.22 21.65 12.02
CA GLY A 166 -0.24 20.82 12.72
C GLY A 166 0.14 19.54 11.95
N CYS A 167 -0.73 19.05 11.07
CA CYS A 167 -0.54 17.82 10.30
C CYS A 167 -0.10 18.10 8.85
N THR A 168 0.73 19.12 8.62
CA THR A 168 1.12 19.51 7.26
C THR A 168 2.30 18.69 6.73
N VAL A 169 2.20 18.31 5.46
CA VAL A 169 3.25 17.63 4.71
C VAL A 169 3.56 18.38 3.42
N PRO A 170 4.82 18.36 2.93
CA PRO A 170 5.17 19.01 1.68
C PRO A 170 4.70 18.18 0.48
N VAL A 171 3.95 18.80 -0.42
CA VAL A 171 3.42 18.16 -1.64
C VAL A 171 3.70 19.04 -2.85
N ARG A 172 4.18 18.44 -3.94
CA ARG A 172 4.33 19.11 -5.23
C ARG A 172 2.97 19.28 -5.88
N THR A 173 2.64 20.52 -6.20
CA THR A 173 1.43 20.88 -6.95
C THR A 173 1.81 21.57 -8.26
N ASP A 174 0.85 21.80 -9.12
CA ASP A 174 1.10 22.53 -10.37
C ASP A 174 1.55 24.00 -10.11
N ALA A 175 1.26 24.54 -8.92
CA ALA A 175 1.70 25.84 -8.45
C ALA A 175 3.04 25.79 -7.63
N GLY A 176 3.79 24.66 -7.70
CA GLY A 176 5.02 24.43 -6.97
C GLY A 176 4.81 23.70 -5.64
N LEU A 177 5.83 23.71 -4.78
CA LEU A 177 5.79 23.05 -3.49
C LEU A 177 4.81 23.77 -2.54
N ARG A 178 3.90 22.99 -1.92
CA ARG A 178 2.91 23.48 -0.97
C ARG A 178 2.84 22.58 0.26
N MET A 179 2.61 23.18 1.43
CA MET A 179 2.27 22.45 2.64
C MET A 179 0.78 22.10 2.60
N GLN A 180 0.45 20.81 2.58
CA GLN A 180 -0.93 20.30 2.60
C GLN A 180 -1.22 19.59 3.92
N ARG A 181 -2.45 19.74 4.42
CA ARG A 181 -2.89 19.17 5.70
C ARG A 181 -3.41 17.76 5.49
N VAL A 182 -2.80 16.80 6.17
CA VAL A 182 -3.20 15.38 6.07
C VAL A 182 -4.68 15.20 6.44
N CYS A 183 -5.20 15.94 7.42
CA CYS A 183 -6.59 15.79 7.89
C CYS A 183 -7.67 16.23 6.90
N VAL A 184 -7.41 17.19 6.00
CA VAL A 184 -8.43 17.74 5.08
C VAL A 184 -8.02 17.69 3.61
N ASP A 185 -6.73 17.90 3.30
CA ASP A 185 -6.22 17.83 1.94
C ASP A 185 -5.81 16.39 1.54
N GLY A 186 -5.51 15.52 2.54
CA GLY A 186 -5.29 14.09 2.52
C GLY A 186 -6.41 13.33 3.26
N PRO A 187 -6.15 12.16 3.85
CA PRO A 187 -4.83 11.54 4.06
C PRO A 187 -4.21 10.92 2.81
N VAL A 188 -4.97 10.71 1.75
CA VAL A 188 -4.48 10.07 0.52
C VAL A 188 -3.95 11.11 -0.46
N PHE A 189 -2.74 10.85 -0.93
CA PHE A 189 -2.04 11.65 -1.92
C PHE A 189 -1.50 10.77 -3.04
N ASP A 190 -1.30 11.38 -4.22
CA ASP A 190 -0.48 10.77 -5.27
C ASP A 190 0.97 10.65 -4.75
N ALA A 191 1.49 9.43 -4.74
CA ALA A 191 2.84 9.16 -4.22
C ALA A 191 3.92 10.00 -4.93
N ALA A 192 3.79 10.22 -6.24
CA ALA A 192 4.75 11.01 -7.02
C ALA A 192 4.82 12.49 -6.57
N ARG A 193 3.78 12.98 -5.93
CA ARG A 193 3.68 14.39 -5.49
C ARG A 193 4.17 14.62 -4.06
N VAL A 194 4.18 13.59 -3.20
CA VAL A 194 4.64 13.74 -1.81
C VAL A 194 6.15 13.92 -1.77
N VAL A 195 6.63 14.82 -0.93
CA VAL A 195 8.07 15.00 -0.67
C VAL A 195 8.38 14.35 0.68
N PHE A 196 8.87 13.12 0.62
CA PHE A 196 9.32 12.43 1.82
C PHE A 196 10.67 12.98 2.31
N PRO A 197 10.91 12.98 3.65
CA PRO A 197 12.25 13.26 4.18
C PRO A 197 13.27 12.33 3.53
N GLY A 198 14.45 12.87 3.23
CA GLY A 198 15.57 12.04 2.80
C GLY A 198 15.93 11.01 3.88
N PRO A 199 16.72 9.97 3.54
CA PRO A 199 17.19 9.04 4.56
C PRO A 199 17.89 9.85 5.66
N THR A 200 17.46 9.64 6.90
CA THR A 200 18.15 10.19 8.06
C THR A 200 19.59 9.62 8.08
N PRO A 201 20.63 10.45 8.23
CA PRO A 201 22.00 9.99 8.25
C PRO A 201 22.29 9.01 9.38
#